data_d9b595dc78cbe94ba6b2ee31b8b5347a
#
_entry.id   d9b595dc78cbe94ba6b2ee31b8b5347a
#
_cell.length_a   1.000
_cell.length_b   1.000
_cell.length_c   1.000
_cell.angle_alpha   90.00
_cell.angle_beta   90.00
_cell.angle_gamma   90.00
#
_symmetry.space_group_name_H-M   'P 1'
#
loop_
_entity.id
_entity.type
_entity.pdbx_description
1 polymer ?
#
loop_
_entity_poly.entity_id
_entity_poly.type
_entity_poly.pdbx_seq_one_letter_code
_entity_poly.pdbx_strand_id
1 'polypeptide(L)'
;CLDGADEVDPDLNLIKGGGGALLREKIVASAARQRIIMVDVSKCVDCLGAFPLAVEVIPFGWEVTRRQLEQFGGVPTLRQREGRPFVTDQGHYIIDCALSRIEDVPKLNHQLNQLPGVVENGLFVDMTDRLIIGSPDGITEKHKN
;
A
#
# COMPACT_ATOMS: atom_id res chain seq x y z
N CYS A 1 6.08 4.11 -15.55
CA CYS A 1 4.80 3.41 -15.40
C CYS A 1 3.67 4.41 -15.12
N LEU A 2 2.44 3.99 -15.40
CA LEU A 2 1.20 4.69 -15.04
C LEU A 2 0.45 3.77 -14.08
N ASP A 3 -0.03 4.31 -12.95
CA ASP A 3 -0.74 3.52 -11.95
C ASP A 3 -1.69 4.40 -11.11
N GLY A 4 -2.56 3.79 -10.30
CA GLY A 4 -3.40 4.45 -9.32
C GLY A 4 -2.90 4.26 -7.89
N ALA A 5 -3.63 4.83 -6.92
CA ALA A 5 -3.39 4.60 -5.50
C ALA A 5 -4.71 4.59 -4.71
N ASP A 6 -4.70 3.92 -3.56
CA ASP A 6 -5.82 3.91 -2.63
C ASP A 6 -5.81 5.18 -1.75
N GLU A 7 -4.61 5.66 -1.38
CA GLU A 7 -4.36 6.96 -0.73
C GLU A 7 -3.06 7.59 -1.21
N VAL A 8 -2.99 8.92 -1.16
CA VAL A 8 -1.79 9.72 -1.44
C VAL A 8 -1.67 10.82 -0.40
N ASP A 9 -0.50 10.92 0.26
CA ASP A 9 -0.19 11.98 1.21
C ASP A 9 0.47 13.22 0.54
N PRO A 10 0.67 14.34 1.27
CA PRO A 10 1.32 15.53 0.73
C PRO A 10 2.77 15.31 0.26
N ASP A 11 3.48 14.32 0.82
CA ASP A 11 4.85 13.97 0.47
C ASP A 11 4.92 12.99 -0.72
N LEU A 12 3.76 12.69 -1.35
CA LEU A 12 3.58 11.77 -2.46
C LEU A 12 3.91 10.31 -2.13
N ASN A 13 3.85 9.92 -0.84
CA ASN A 13 3.80 8.52 -0.47
C ASN A 13 2.41 7.97 -0.72
N LEU A 14 2.31 6.68 -1.02
CA LEU A 14 1.06 6.04 -1.39
C LEU A 14 0.73 4.87 -0.47
N ILE A 15 -0.58 4.63 -0.28
CA ILE A 15 -1.10 3.31 0.02
C ILE A 15 -1.65 2.72 -1.27
N LYS A 16 -1.23 1.49 -1.57
CA LYS A 16 -1.72 0.64 -2.67
C LYS A 16 -2.01 -0.76 -2.15
N GLY A 17 -2.60 -1.58 -3.00
CA GLY A 17 -2.83 -2.99 -2.68
C GLY A 17 -4.30 -3.34 -2.40
N GLY A 18 -5.24 -2.41 -2.54
CA GLY A 18 -6.68 -2.71 -2.47
C GLY A 18 -7.10 -3.79 -3.47
N GLY A 19 -6.53 -3.80 -4.65
CA GLY A 19 -6.74 -4.83 -5.69
C GLY A 19 -5.97 -6.14 -5.48
N GLY A 20 -4.98 -6.17 -4.58
CA GLY A 20 -4.18 -7.37 -4.27
C GLY A 20 -2.98 -7.62 -5.18
N ALA A 21 -2.58 -6.67 -6.03
CA ALA A 21 -1.46 -6.81 -6.97
C ALA A 21 -0.19 -6.03 -6.52
N LEU A 22 -0.14 -5.59 -5.27
CA LEU A 22 0.85 -4.65 -4.75
C LEU A 22 2.31 -5.04 -5.02
N LEU A 23 2.65 -6.33 -4.94
CA LEU A 23 4.01 -6.82 -5.19
C LEU A 23 4.42 -6.58 -6.64
N ARG A 24 3.59 -6.97 -7.60
CA ARG A 24 3.86 -6.73 -9.03
C ARG A 24 3.90 -5.25 -9.36
N GLU A 25 2.97 -4.48 -8.83
CA GLU A 25 2.93 -3.02 -8.99
C GLU A 25 4.23 -2.38 -8.48
N LYS A 26 4.71 -2.79 -7.30
CA LYS A 26 5.96 -2.24 -6.73
C LYS A 26 7.18 -2.65 -7.53
N ILE A 27 7.25 -3.89 -8.04
CA ILE A 27 8.33 -4.34 -8.92
C ILE A 27 8.36 -3.50 -10.20
N VAL A 28 7.21 -3.27 -10.84
CA VAL A 28 7.11 -2.44 -12.05
C VAL A 28 7.50 -0.99 -11.75
N ALA A 29 7.01 -0.43 -10.64
CA ALA A 29 7.36 0.93 -10.21
C ALA A 29 8.85 1.08 -9.94
N SER A 30 9.51 0.09 -9.33
CA SER A 30 10.94 0.12 -9.04
C SER A 30 11.81 0.09 -10.30
N ALA A 31 11.35 -0.55 -11.35
CA ALA A 31 12.04 -0.64 -12.65
C ALA A 31 11.74 0.54 -13.60
N ALA A 32 10.74 1.35 -13.28
CA ALA A 32 10.30 2.44 -14.15
C ALA A 32 11.25 3.66 -14.07
N ARG A 33 11.53 4.27 -15.22
CA ARG A 33 12.27 5.55 -15.29
C ARG A 33 11.45 6.72 -14.77
N GLN A 34 10.13 6.64 -14.87
CA GLN A 34 9.19 7.64 -14.40
C GLN A 34 7.92 6.96 -13.90
N ARG A 35 7.46 7.36 -12.73
CA ARG A 35 6.26 6.84 -12.07
C ARG A 35 5.22 7.95 -12.00
N ILE A 36 4.16 7.79 -12.79
CA ILE A 36 3.04 8.73 -12.88
C ILE A 36 1.85 8.06 -12.18
N ILE A 37 1.38 8.67 -11.12
CA ILE A 37 0.22 8.22 -10.35
C ILE A 37 -0.98 9.07 -10.72
N MET A 38 -2.12 8.43 -10.97
CA MET A 38 -3.37 9.10 -11.31
C MET A 38 -4.44 8.71 -10.30
N VAL A 39 -5.04 9.71 -9.68
CA VAL A 39 -6.09 9.51 -8.67
C VAL A 39 -7.21 10.54 -8.83
N ASP A 40 -8.38 10.24 -8.30
CA ASP A 40 -9.36 11.28 -8.01
C ASP A 40 -9.04 11.98 -6.68
N VAL A 41 -9.58 13.18 -6.51
CA VAL A 41 -9.28 14.03 -5.34
C VAL A 41 -9.62 13.37 -4.00
N SER A 42 -10.55 12.41 -3.97
CA SER A 42 -10.92 11.70 -2.73
C SER A 42 -9.82 10.78 -2.19
N LYS A 43 -8.82 10.46 -3.02
CA LYS A 43 -7.66 9.66 -2.64
C LYS A 43 -6.54 10.49 -2.00
N CYS A 44 -6.60 11.81 -2.12
CA CYS A 44 -5.64 12.72 -1.50
C CYS A 44 -6.01 12.91 -0.02
N VAL A 45 -5.10 12.55 0.88
CA VAL A 45 -5.30 12.60 2.33
C VAL A 45 -4.19 13.41 2.98
N ASP A 46 -4.44 13.99 4.16
CA ASP A 46 -3.40 14.69 4.92
C ASP A 46 -2.42 13.72 5.59
N CYS A 47 -2.87 12.51 5.88
CA CYS A 47 -2.07 11.45 6.48
C CYS A 47 -2.59 10.08 6.03
N LEU A 48 -1.68 9.19 5.62
CA LEU A 48 -2.02 7.83 5.21
C LEU A 48 -2.58 7.00 6.38
N GLY A 49 -3.41 6.00 6.06
CA GLY A 49 -3.84 4.97 7.01
C GLY A 49 -5.34 4.86 7.23
N ALA A 50 -6.17 5.74 6.67
CA ALA A 50 -7.62 5.58 6.69
C ALA A 50 -8.03 4.37 5.84
N PHE A 51 -7.38 4.17 4.69
CA PHE A 51 -7.47 2.93 3.93
C PHE A 51 -6.60 1.84 4.60
N PRO A 52 -7.09 0.59 4.76
CA PRO A 52 -6.32 -0.48 5.36
C PRO A 52 -5.03 -0.76 4.58
N LEU A 53 -3.90 -0.83 5.29
CA LEU A 53 -2.62 -1.16 4.70
C LEU A 53 -2.54 -2.66 4.39
N ALA A 54 -2.41 -3.01 3.13
CA ALA A 54 -2.21 -4.39 2.68
C ALA A 54 -0.77 -4.83 2.96
N VAL A 55 -0.61 -5.99 3.60
CA VAL A 55 0.69 -6.66 3.80
C VAL A 55 0.62 -8.03 3.16
N GLU A 56 1.43 -8.26 2.13
CA GLU A 56 1.53 -9.55 1.44
C GLU A 56 2.46 -10.46 2.21
N VAL A 57 1.99 -11.67 2.53
CA VAL A 57 2.69 -12.62 3.40
C VAL A 57 2.69 -14.01 2.80
N ILE A 58 3.72 -14.80 3.08
CA ILE A 58 3.74 -16.21 2.70
C ILE A 58 2.65 -16.98 3.46
N PRO A 59 1.98 -17.99 2.84
CA PRO A 59 0.93 -18.77 3.50
C PRO A 59 1.41 -19.57 4.72
N PHE A 60 2.64 -20.11 4.67
CA PHE A 60 3.20 -20.84 5.78
C PHE A 60 3.38 -19.94 7.01
N GLY A 61 2.71 -20.26 8.10
CA GLY A 61 2.84 -19.54 9.38
C GLY A 61 2.23 -18.12 9.35
N TRP A 62 1.32 -17.82 8.44
CA TRP A 62 0.72 -16.50 8.30
C TRP A 62 0.06 -15.99 9.61
N GLU A 63 -0.45 -16.89 10.46
CA GLU A 63 -1.03 -16.52 11.76
C GLU A 63 0.04 -15.95 12.72
N VAL A 64 1.28 -16.43 12.62
CA VAL A 64 2.42 -15.88 13.39
C VAL A 64 2.75 -14.47 12.88
N THR A 65 2.87 -14.31 11.55
CA THR A 65 3.11 -13.01 10.93
C THR A 65 1.98 -12.03 11.27
N ARG A 66 0.71 -12.47 11.21
CA ARG A 66 -0.44 -11.65 11.59
C ARG A 66 -0.32 -11.13 13.03
N ARG A 67 0.04 -11.98 13.98
CA ARG A 67 0.24 -11.57 15.40
C ARG A 67 1.39 -10.58 15.55
N GLN A 68 2.47 -10.73 14.78
CA GLN A 68 3.58 -9.77 14.78
C GLN A 68 3.14 -8.39 14.24
N LEU A 69 2.20 -8.33 13.32
CA LEU A 69 1.67 -7.07 12.78
C LEU A 69 0.86 -6.29 13.83
N GLU A 70 0.32 -6.93 14.87
CA GLU A 70 -0.43 -6.27 15.96
C GLU A 70 0.42 -5.22 16.71
N GLN A 71 1.74 -5.33 16.71
CA GLN A 71 2.64 -4.34 17.34
C GLN A 71 2.58 -2.95 16.70
N PHE A 72 2.11 -2.83 15.47
CA PHE A 72 1.97 -1.55 14.77
C PHE A 72 0.62 -0.87 15.00
N GLY A 73 -0.25 -1.50 15.79
CA GLY A 73 -1.59 -1.03 16.06
C GLY A 73 -2.64 -1.57 15.08
N GLY A 74 -3.89 -1.26 15.35
CA GLY A 74 -5.01 -1.75 14.56
C GLY A 74 -5.30 -3.25 14.78
N VAL A 75 -6.14 -3.80 13.91
CA VAL A 75 -6.52 -5.21 13.92
C VAL A 75 -6.14 -5.84 12.58
N PRO A 76 -4.99 -6.55 12.50
CA PRO A 76 -4.60 -7.24 11.27
C PRO A 76 -5.59 -8.36 10.93
N THR A 77 -6.18 -8.31 9.75
CA THR A 77 -7.22 -9.23 9.30
C THR A 77 -6.82 -9.91 7.99
N LEU A 78 -6.92 -11.24 7.94
CA LEU A 78 -6.68 -11.99 6.69
C LEU A 78 -7.72 -11.58 5.65
N ARG A 79 -7.26 -11.11 4.49
CA ARG A 79 -8.15 -10.77 3.38
C ARG A 79 -8.85 -12.01 2.86
N GLN A 80 -10.15 -11.87 2.64
CA GLN A 80 -10.99 -12.93 2.10
C GLN A 80 -11.71 -12.50 0.83
N ARG A 81 -11.99 -13.46 -0.03
CA ARG A 81 -12.89 -13.34 -1.17
C ARG A 81 -13.83 -14.54 -1.14
N GLU A 82 -15.14 -14.28 -1.12
CA GLU A 82 -16.18 -15.35 -1.09
C GLU A 82 -16.00 -16.36 0.06
N GLY A 83 -15.61 -15.86 1.25
CA GLY A 83 -15.42 -16.67 2.47
C GLY A 83 -14.14 -17.52 2.49
N ARG A 84 -13.24 -17.33 1.53
CA ARG A 84 -11.94 -18.02 1.45
C ARG A 84 -10.79 -17.01 1.51
N PRO A 85 -9.60 -17.41 2.00
CA PRO A 85 -8.43 -16.55 1.91
C PRO A 85 -8.21 -16.04 0.48
N PHE A 86 -8.01 -14.72 0.34
CA PHE A 86 -7.59 -14.16 -0.93
C PHE A 86 -6.15 -14.61 -1.22
N VAL A 87 -5.91 -15.13 -2.41
CA VAL A 87 -4.58 -15.57 -2.86
C VAL A 87 -4.10 -14.63 -3.96
N THR A 88 -2.90 -14.07 -3.80
CA THR A 88 -2.28 -13.21 -4.82
C THR A 88 -1.84 -14.03 -6.03
N ASP A 89 -1.51 -13.35 -7.11
CA ASP A 89 -0.97 -14.01 -8.33
C ASP A 89 0.32 -14.79 -8.08
N GLN A 90 1.05 -14.49 -7.00
CA GLN A 90 2.26 -15.21 -6.58
C GLN A 90 1.99 -16.33 -5.57
N GLY A 91 0.72 -16.59 -5.24
CA GLY A 91 0.32 -17.63 -4.29
C GLY A 91 0.47 -17.23 -2.82
N HIS A 92 0.55 -15.91 -2.54
CA HIS A 92 0.65 -15.39 -1.18
C HIS A 92 -0.73 -14.98 -0.63
N TYR A 93 -0.78 -14.75 0.68
CA TYR A 93 -1.95 -14.15 1.35
C TYR A 93 -1.75 -12.63 1.53
N ILE A 94 -2.84 -11.94 1.84
CA ILE A 94 -2.82 -10.53 2.24
C ILE A 94 -3.43 -10.41 3.63
N ILE A 95 -2.74 -9.67 4.50
CA ILE A 95 -3.25 -9.23 5.78
C ILE A 95 -3.50 -7.73 5.67
N ASP A 96 -4.75 -7.31 5.86
CA ASP A 96 -5.15 -5.92 5.89
C ASP A 96 -5.00 -5.35 7.31
N CYS A 97 -4.20 -4.31 7.47
CA CYS A 97 -3.93 -3.64 8.74
C CYS A 97 -4.67 -2.31 8.80
N ALA A 98 -5.70 -2.22 9.64
CA ALA A 98 -6.47 -0.99 9.86
C ALA A 98 -5.75 -0.09 10.88
N LEU A 99 -4.81 0.72 10.41
CA LEU A 99 -3.93 1.55 11.27
C LEU A 99 -4.54 2.92 11.60
N SER A 100 -5.55 3.37 10.85
CA SER A 100 -6.22 4.67 10.94
C SER A 100 -5.33 5.87 10.62
N ARG A 101 -4.07 5.88 11.07
CA ARG A 101 -3.10 6.95 10.84
C ARG A 101 -1.68 6.39 10.87
N ILE A 102 -0.85 6.81 9.91
CA ILE A 102 0.56 6.44 9.79
C ILE A 102 1.39 7.72 9.86
N GLU A 103 2.04 7.98 11.00
CA GLU A 103 2.78 9.22 11.22
C GLU A 103 4.15 9.24 10.55
N ASP A 104 4.82 8.08 10.49
CA ASP A 104 6.16 7.94 9.90
C ASP A 104 6.13 6.80 8.88
N VAL A 105 5.77 7.15 7.65
CA VAL A 105 5.58 6.20 6.53
C VAL A 105 6.87 5.44 6.19
N PRO A 106 8.04 6.11 6.04
CA PRO A 106 9.29 5.41 5.76
C PRO A 106 9.71 4.44 6.86
N LYS A 107 9.53 4.82 8.13
CA LYS A 107 9.88 3.98 9.28
C LYS A 107 9.00 2.73 9.32
N LEU A 108 7.68 2.90 9.18
CA LEU A 108 6.76 1.76 9.16
C LEU A 108 7.06 0.81 8.01
N ASN A 109 7.29 1.34 6.80
CA ASN A 109 7.69 0.55 5.63
C ASN A 109 8.94 -0.30 5.92
N HIS A 110 9.97 0.33 6.49
CA HIS A 110 11.19 -0.39 6.87
C HIS A 110 10.91 -1.49 7.89
N GLN A 111 10.16 -1.19 8.95
CA GLN A 111 9.86 -2.15 10.02
C GLN A 111 9.04 -3.34 9.53
N LEU A 112 8.04 -3.12 8.66
CA LEU A 112 7.25 -4.20 8.06
C LEU A 112 8.11 -5.16 7.24
N ASN A 113 9.04 -4.62 6.45
CA ASN A 113 9.93 -5.43 5.60
C ASN A 113 10.99 -6.22 6.38
N GLN A 114 11.15 -5.98 7.68
CA GLN A 114 12.02 -6.78 8.56
C GLN A 114 11.31 -7.99 9.19
N LEU A 115 9.99 -8.08 9.11
CA LEU A 115 9.25 -9.17 9.72
C LEU A 115 9.37 -10.46 8.93
N PRO A 116 9.76 -11.57 9.57
CA PRO A 116 9.72 -12.88 8.91
C PRO A 116 8.31 -13.21 8.41
N GLY A 117 8.23 -13.68 7.17
CA GLY A 117 6.96 -14.02 6.52
C GLY A 117 6.33 -12.88 5.73
N VAL A 118 6.73 -11.63 5.91
CA VAL A 118 6.33 -10.51 5.04
C VAL A 118 7.09 -10.59 3.73
N VAL A 119 6.36 -10.54 2.63
CA VAL A 119 6.91 -10.48 1.26
C VAL A 119 7.05 -9.03 0.83
N GLU A 120 5.97 -8.25 0.99
CA GLU A 120 5.92 -6.84 0.63
C GLU A 120 4.72 -6.17 1.33
N ASN A 121 4.70 -4.85 1.37
CA ASN A 121 3.60 -4.08 1.93
C ASN A 121 3.12 -2.99 0.96
N GLY A 122 1.94 -2.45 1.22
CA GLY A 122 1.26 -1.48 0.37
C GLY A 122 1.76 -0.04 0.48
N LEU A 123 2.80 0.25 1.28
CA LEU A 123 3.42 1.57 1.33
C LEU A 123 4.40 1.74 0.16
N PHE A 124 4.14 2.71 -0.70
CA PHE A 124 5.00 3.09 -1.82
C PHE A 124 5.68 4.40 -1.46
N VAL A 125 6.86 4.28 -0.85
CA VAL A 125 7.66 5.41 -0.35
C VAL A 125 8.64 5.84 -1.43
N ASP A 126 8.68 7.15 -1.72
CA ASP A 126 9.56 7.69 -2.76
C ASP A 126 9.33 7.08 -4.17
N MET A 127 8.11 6.60 -4.44
CA MET A 127 7.77 5.92 -5.70
C MET A 127 6.75 6.69 -6.55
N THR A 128 6.69 8.03 -6.41
CA THR A 128 5.85 8.90 -7.23
C THR A 128 6.70 10.07 -7.75
N ASP A 129 6.88 10.18 -9.06
CA ASP A 129 7.59 11.31 -9.66
C ASP A 129 6.61 12.40 -10.09
N ARG A 130 5.40 12.00 -10.47
CA ARG A 130 4.32 12.89 -10.93
C ARG A 130 2.98 12.35 -10.45
N LEU A 131 2.18 13.21 -9.83
CA LEU A 131 0.81 12.92 -9.40
C LEU A 131 -0.16 13.74 -10.26
N ILE A 132 -1.13 13.08 -10.87
CA ILE A 132 -2.23 13.68 -11.61
C ILE A 132 -3.50 13.45 -10.81
N ILE A 133 -4.18 14.54 -10.44
CA ILE A 133 -5.39 14.51 -9.62
C ILE A 133 -6.58 14.98 -10.46
N GLY A 134 -7.56 14.10 -10.64
CA GLY A 134 -8.84 14.44 -11.24
C GLY A 134 -9.83 14.94 -10.20
N SER A 135 -10.56 16.01 -10.50
CA SER A 135 -11.66 16.54 -9.67
C SER A 135 -12.80 17.05 -10.56
N PRO A 136 -13.98 17.34 -10.01
CA PRO A 136 -15.06 17.97 -10.77
C PRO A 136 -14.68 19.33 -11.40
N ASP A 137 -13.70 20.03 -10.81
CA ASP A 137 -13.22 21.34 -11.24
C ASP A 137 -12.10 21.25 -12.29
N GLY A 138 -11.63 20.04 -12.60
CA GLY A 138 -10.59 19.81 -13.59
C GLY A 138 -9.44 18.92 -13.10
N ILE A 139 -8.28 19.05 -13.76
CA ILE A 139 -7.09 18.26 -13.50
C ILE A 139 -6.01 19.14 -12.88
N THR A 140 -5.40 18.64 -11.79
CA THR A 140 -4.22 19.24 -11.17
C THR A 140 -3.03 18.31 -11.25
N GLU A 141 -1.83 18.85 -11.31
CA GLU A 141 -0.59 18.08 -11.28
C GLU A 141 0.31 18.51 -10.12
N LYS A 142 0.97 17.53 -9.52
CA LYS A 142 2.05 17.74 -8.56
C LYS A 142 3.28 16.96 -9.02
N HIS A 143 4.44 17.52 -8.82
CA HIS A 143 5.72 16.88 -9.10
C HIS A 143 6.50 16.70 -7.79
N LYS A 144 7.27 15.64 -7.72
CA LYS A 144 8.26 15.49 -6.65
C LYS A 144 9.37 16.53 -6.88
N ASN A 145 9.70 17.26 -5.85
CA ASN A 145 10.80 18.22 -5.86
C ASN A 145 12.18 17.54 -5.86
#